data_dfd36f4f0cf9192ff1f047128abc302f
#
_entry.id   dfd36f4f0cf9192ff1f047128abc302f
#
_cell.length_a   1.000
_cell.length_b   1.000
_cell.length_c   1.000
_cell.angle_alpha   90.00
_cell.angle_beta   90.00
_cell.angle_gamma   90.00
#
_symmetry.space_group_name_H-M   'P 1'
#
loop_
_entity.id
_entity.type
_entity.pdbx_description
1 polymer ?
#
loop_
_entity_poly.entity_id
_entity_poly.type
_entity_poly.pdbx_seq_one_letter_code
_entity_poly.pdbx_strand_id
1 'polypeptide(L)'
;EVGKGYLKDKTVITPNRKITKDLSCLKSIVLNWGEEQLFSVDEYQIAIKAVPAYHASNYIMQKIVGKVNGYQITITAPLQTKIIYFTGDTILYPRVTDFVSRKIDAIFANLGAVKSDSFGGPFTMNLKMLQQLESTLQPKNIYPIHIEDYSHYQTTKKEVIDANYKTLSVGETISI
;
A
#
# COMPACT_ATOMS: atom_id res chain seq x y z
N GLU A 1 -14.83 -11.62 -6.82
CA GLU A 1 -15.84 -11.01 -7.72
C GLU A 1 -16.70 -9.93 -7.05
N VAL A 2 -16.91 -9.96 -5.75
CA VAL A 2 -17.80 -9.03 -5.01
C VAL A 2 -17.37 -7.55 -5.17
N GLY A 3 -16.09 -7.24 -5.28
CA GLY A 3 -15.60 -5.86 -5.44
C GLY A 3 -15.66 -5.29 -6.86
N LYS A 4 -15.85 -6.10 -7.90
CA LYS A 4 -15.76 -5.63 -9.30
C LYS A 4 -16.83 -4.57 -9.66
N GLY A 5 -18.03 -4.69 -9.10
CA GLY A 5 -19.13 -3.74 -9.35
C GLY A 5 -18.80 -2.30 -8.92
N TYR A 6 -17.97 -2.13 -7.90
CA TYR A 6 -17.56 -0.80 -7.43
C TYR A 6 -16.58 -0.09 -8.35
N LEU A 7 -15.98 -0.80 -9.32
CA LEU A 7 -14.97 -0.24 -10.22
C LEU A 7 -15.56 0.29 -11.54
N LYS A 8 -16.84 0.04 -11.81
CA LYS A 8 -17.50 0.32 -13.10
C LYS A 8 -17.25 1.74 -13.61
N ASP A 9 -17.38 2.74 -12.75
CA ASP A 9 -17.26 4.16 -13.12
C ASP A 9 -15.96 4.78 -12.56
N LYS A 10 -14.94 3.95 -12.30
CA LYS A 10 -13.67 4.40 -11.70
C LYS A 10 -12.52 4.32 -12.69
N THR A 11 -11.55 5.21 -12.49
CA THR A 11 -10.20 5.02 -13.02
C THR A 11 -9.43 4.07 -12.11
N VAL A 12 -8.92 2.99 -12.67
CA VAL A 12 -8.17 1.97 -11.92
C VAL A 12 -6.70 2.02 -12.32
N ILE A 13 -5.83 2.14 -11.32
CA ILE A 13 -4.38 2.12 -11.51
C ILE A 13 -3.86 0.74 -11.09
N THR A 14 -3.09 0.08 -11.94
CA THR A 14 -2.63 -1.30 -11.72
C THR A 14 -1.17 -1.47 -12.14
N PRO A 15 -0.47 -2.51 -11.63
CA PRO A 15 0.88 -2.84 -12.08
C PRO A 15 0.91 -3.53 -13.45
N ASN A 16 -0.25 -3.98 -13.99
CA ASN A 16 -0.26 -4.77 -15.22
C ASN A 16 -1.65 -4.80 -15.88
N ARG A 17 -1.69 -4.76 -17.22
CA ARG A 17 -2.92 -4.76 -18.01
C ARG A 17 -3.77 -6.03 -17.89
N LYS A 18 -3.20 -7.17 -17.53
CA LYS A 18 -3.96 -8.41 -17.40
C LYS A 18 -5.01 -8.31 -16.28
N ILE A 19 -4.67 -7.56 -15.21
CA ILE A 19 -5.58 -7.35 -14.07
C ILE A 19 -6.84 -6.60 -14.49
N THR A 20 -6.73 -5.67 -15.45
CA THR A 20 -7.85 -4.79 -15.84
C THR A 20 -8.72 -5.35 -16.94
N LYS A 21 -8.30 -6.39 -17.65
CA LYS A 21 -9.10 -6.99 -18.74
C LYS A 21 -10.47 -7.48 -18.30
N ASP A 22 -10.56 -7.96 -17.06
CA ASP A 22 -11.78 -8.53 -16.48
C ASP A 22 -12.50 -7.53 -15.55
N LEU A 23 -12.01 -6.28 -15.46
CA LEU A 23 -12.61 -5.24 -14.66
C LEU A 23 -13.43 -4.33 -15.56
N SER A 24 -14.72 -4.22 -15.31
CA SER A 24 -15.61 -3.24 -15.97
C SER A 24 -15.34 -1.85 -15.40
N CYS A 25 -14.13 -1.30 -15.60
CA CYS A 25 -13.76 0.03 -15.14
C CYS A 25 -13.86 1.06 -16.27
N LEU A 26 -14.05 2.34 -15.92
CA LEU A 26 -14.12 3.44 -16.88
C LEU A 26 -12.80 3.61 -17.64
N LYS A 27 -11.70 3.58 -16.92
CA LYS A 27 -10.34 3.71 -17.46
C LYS A 27 -9.37 2.87 -16.65
N SER A 28 -8.42 2.25 -17.32
CA SER A 28 -7.29 1.57 -16.66
C SER A 28 -5.96 2.26 -17.00
N ILE A 29 -5.16 2.51 -15.99
CA ILE A 29 -3.81 3.07 -16.11
C ILE A 29 -2.84 2.05 -15.56
N VAL A 30 -1.81 1.73 -16.32
CA VAL A 30 -0.73 0.83 -15.87
C VAL A 30 0.45 1.69 -15.46
N LEU A 31 0.91 1.52 -14.22
CA LEU A 31 2.12 2.16 -13.73
C LEU A 31 3.16 1.10 -13.37
N ASN A 32 4.34 1.21 -13.97
CA ASN A 32 5.51 0.48 -13.54
C ASN A 32 6.15 1.16 -12.31
N TRP A 33 6.99 0.46 -11.60
CA TRP A 33 7.70 0.99 -10.45
C TRP A 33 8.47 2.27 -10.81
N GLY A 34 8.23 3.33 -10.07
CA GLY A 34 8.79 4.66 -10.29
C GLY A 34 8.01 5.54 -11.26
N GLU A 35 7.09 4.99 -12.06
CA GLU A 35 6.22 5.79 -12.92
C GLU A 35 5.14 6.51 -12.09
N GLU A 36 4.73 7.66 -12.60
CA GLU A 36 3.78 8.56 -11.94
C GLU A 36 2.68 8.97 -12.91
N GLN A 37 1.46 9.11 -12.39
CA GLN A 37 0.31 9.68 -13.09
C GLN A 37 -0.16 10.94 -12.36
N LEU A 38 -0.33 12.02 -13.12
CA LEU A 38 -0.86 13.28 -12.63
C LEU A 38 -2.35 13.40 -12.91
N PHE A 39 -3.06 13.96 -11.95
CA PHE A 39 -4.48 14.35 -12.05
C PHE A 39 -4.63 15.77 -11.54
N SER A 40 -5.54 16.54 -12.17
CA SER A 40 -5.96 17.86 -11.71
C SER A 40 -7.43 17.77 -11.33
N VAL A 41 -7.76 18.21 -10.13
CA VAL A 41 -9.12 18.25 -9.59
C VAL A 41 -9.28 19.59 -8.89
N ASP A 42 -10.07 20.51 -9.48
CA ASP A 42 -10.20 21.88 -9.02
C ASP A 42 -8.81 22.54 -8.85
N GLU A 43 -8.51 23.08 -7.67
CA GLU A 43 -7.20 23.67 -7.34
C GLU A 43 -6.13 22.65 -6.93
N TYR A 44 -6.47 21.36 -6.86
CA TYR A 44 -5.55 20.31 -6.42
C TYR A 44 -4.82 19.66 -7.60
N GLN A 45 -3.51 19.47 -7.42
CA GLN A 45 -2.71 18.56 -8.24
C GLN A 45 -2.44 17.28 -7.46
N ILE A 46 -2.81 16.14 -8.02
CA ILE A 46 -2.65 14.83 -7.38
C ILE A 46 -1.68 14.01 -8.24
N ALA A 47 -0.52 13.69 -7.69
CA ALA A 47 0.45 12.80 -8.31
C ALA A 47 0.38 11.42 -7.64
N ILE A 48 0.17 10.36 -8.42
CA ILE A 48 0.17 8.97 -7.93
C ILE A 48 1.36 8.25 -8.53
N LYS A 49 2.35 7.94 -7.70
CA LYS A 49 3.58 7.25 -8.08
C LYS A 49 3.53 5.80 -7.63
N ALA A 50 3.83 4.88 -8.55
CA ALA A 50 3.97 3.46 -8.23
C ALA A 50 5.29 3.19 -7.50
N VAL A 51 5.20 2.59 -6.32
CA VAL A 51 6.31 2.18 -5.47
C VAL A 51 6.48 0.66 -5.56
N PRO A 52 7.71 0.12 -5.61
CA PRO A 52 7.92 -1.31 -5.58
C PRO A 52 7.23 -1.97 -4.37
N ALA A 53 6.53 -3.07 -4.62
CA ALA A 53 5.99 -3.94 -3.60
C ALA A 53 6.33 -5.40 -3.92
N TYR A 54 6.78 -6.13 -2.91
CA TYR A 54 7.22 -7.52 -3.02
C TYR A 54 6.32 -8.39 -2.13
N HIS A 55 5.29 -8.98 -2.75
CA HIS A 55 4.29 -9.79 -2.05
C HIS A 55 4.76 -11.23 -1.84
N ALA A 56 6.02 -11.44 -1.56
CA ALA A 56 6.61 -12.68 -1.05
C ALA A 56 8.11 -12.47 -0.75
N SER A 57 8.65 -13.22 0.19
CA SER A 57 10.11 -13.28 0.45
C SER A 57 10.84 -14.18 -0.54
N ASN A 58 10.16 -15.16 -1.12
CA ASN A 58 10.71 -16.15 -2.04
C ASN A 58 10.53 -15.70 -3.50
N TYR A 59 11.60 -15.75 -4.30
CA TYR A 59 11.60 -15.34 -5.72
C TYR A 59 10.60 -16.13 -6.58
N ILE A 60 10.42 -17.43 -6.33
CA ILE A 60 9.47 -18.26 -7.08
C ILE A 60 8.04 -17.77 -6.80
N MET A 61 7.73 -17.51 -5.54
CA MET A 61 6.42 -16.99 -5.13
C MET A 61 6.17 -15.57 -5.67
N GLN A 62 7.19 -14.71 -5.73
CA GLN A 62 7.08 -13.40 -6.38
C GLN A 62 6.67 -13.52 -7.86
N LYS A 63 7.18 -14.53 -8.57
CA LYS A 63 6.76 -14.80 -9.97
C LYS A 63 5.33 -15.32 -10.06
N ILE A 64 4.89 -16.15 -9.12
CA ILE A 64 3.54 -16.73 -9.10
C ILE A 64 2.50 -15.64 -8.75
N VAL A 65 2.76 -14.86 -7.70
CA VAL A 65 1.88 -13.75 -7.28
C VAL A 65 1.87 -12.64 -8.34
N GLY A 66 2.98 -12.44 -9.02
CA GLY A 66 3.15 -11.42 -10.04
C GLY A 66 3.52 -10.05 -9.46
N LYS A 67 3.51 -9.05 -10.34
CA LYS A 67 3.90 -7.68 -9.99
C LYS A 67 2.81 -6.99 -9.20
N VAL A 68 3.16 -6.41 -8.07
CA VAL A 68 2.30 -5.59 -7.21
C VAL A 68 2.92 -4.21 -7.03
N ASN A 69 2.10 -3.23 -6.67
CA ASN A 69 2.52 -1.86 -6.38
C ASN A 69 2.05 -1.44 -4.99
N GLY A 70 2.92 -0.72 -4.28
CA GLY A 70 2.50 0.31 -3.35
C GLY A 70 2.28 1.62 -4.12
N TYR A 71 1.70 2.62 -3.47
CA TYR A 71 1.45 3.92 -4.10
C TYR A 71 1.81 5.07 -3.15
N GLN A 72 2.65 5.99 -3.64
CA GLN A 72 2.80 7.29 -3.01
C GLN A 72 1.86 8.26 -3.69
N ILE A 73 1.02 8.93 -2.91
CA ILE A 73 0.08 9.94 -3.35
C ILE A 73 0.56 11.29 -2.83
N THR A 74 0.88 12.20 -3.74
CA THR A 74 1.24 13.58 -3.41
C THR A 74 0.07 14.48 -3.81
N ILE A 75 -0.50 15.18 -2.84
CA ILE A 75 -1.60 16.12 -3.03
C ILE A 75 -1.06 17.52 -2.80
N THR A 76 -1.02 18.33 -3.85
CA THR A 76 -0.57 19.72 -3.80
C THR A 76 -1.77 20.64 -3.94
N ALA A 77 -1.99 21.46 -2.92
CA ALA A 77 -2.92 22.58 -2.89
C ALA A 77 -2.13 23.90 -2.90
N PRO A 78 -2.75 25.07 -3.12
CA PRO A 78 -2.05 26.36 -3.20
C PRO A 78 -1.16 26.69 -1.99
N LEU A 79 -1.54 26.25 -0.80
CA LEU A 79 -0.84 26.59 0.45
C LEU A 79 -0.10 25.42 1.10
N GLN A 80 -0.30 24.19 0.64
CA GLN A 80 0.30 23.01 1.27
C GLN A 80 0.43 21.82 0.32
N THR A 81 1.39 20.97 0.63
CA THR A 81 1.53 19.65 -0.02
C THR A 81 1.47 18.58 1.05
N LYS A 82 0.71 17.52 0.78
CA LYS A 82 0.63 16.32 1.61
C LYS A 82 1.12 15.11 0.84
N ILE A 83 1.89 14.27 1.50
CA ILE A 83 2.43 13.04 0.93
C ILE A 83 1.97 11.86 1.75
N ILE A 84 1.26 10.95 1.11
CA ILE A 84 0.69 9.74 1.71
C ILE A 84 1.28 8.53 1.00
N TYR A 85 1.70 7.52 1.75
CA TYR A 85 2.20 6.27 1.20
C TYR A 85 1.32 5.09 1.64
N PHE A 86 0.74 4.39 0.67
CA PHE A 86 0.07 3.10 0.84
C PHE A 86 1.05 2.01 0.43
N THR A 87 1.43 1.14 1.35
CA THR A 87 2.45 0.11 1.07
C THR A 87 1.94 -0.96 0.10
N GLY A 88 0.63 -1.23 0.08
CA GLY A 88 0.09 -2.43 -0.51
C GLY A 88 0.61 -3.69 0.20
N ASP A 89 0.30 -4.86 -0.35
CA ASP A 89 0.80 -6.13 0.17
C ASP A 89 2.27 -6.30 -0.20
N THR A 90 3.15 -6.02 0.74
CA THR A 90 4.61 -6.11 0.56
C THR A 90 5.30 -6.57 1.83
N ILE A 91 6.42 -7.25 1.68
CA ILE A 91 7.43 -7.33 2.74
C ILE A 91 8.30 -6.06 2.71
N LEU A 92 8.98 -5.76 3.80
CA LEU A 92 10.01 -4.72 3.78
C LEU A 92 11.21 -5.22 2.97
N TYR A 93 11.57 -4.43 1.96
CA TYR A 93 12.69 -4.71 1.07
C TYR A 93 13.53 -3.44 0.91
N PRO A 94 14.87 -3.50 0.88
CA PRO A 94 15.71 -2.29 0.81
C PRO A 94 15.30 -1.33 -0.30
N ARG A 95 14.92 -1.86 -1.46
CA ARG A 95 14.53 -1.05 -2.63
C ARG A 95 13.17 -0.36 -2.51
N VAL A 96 12.33 -0.76 -1.56
CA VAL A 96 11.04 -0.07 -1.32
C VAL A 96 11.28 1.38 -0.92
N THR A 97 12.27 1.61 -0.06
CA THR A 97 12.58 2.93 0.48
C THR A 97 13.25 3.87 -0.52
N ASP A 98 13.89 3.34 -1.57
CA ASP A 98 14.55 4.16 -2.59
C ASP A 98 13.56 4.96 -3.46
N PHE A 99 12.29 4.54 -3.48
CA PHE A 99 11.24 5.11 -4.32
C PHE A 99 10.30 6.05 -3.56
N VAL A 100 10.36 6.04 -2.23
CA VAL A 100 9.46 6.81 -1.37
C VAL A 100 10.13 8.09 -0.90
N SER A 101 9.39 9.19 -0.91
CA SER A 101 9.87 10.49 -0.41
C SER A 101 10.20 10.42 1.09
N ARG A 102 11.16 11.25 1.53
CA ARG A 102 11.54 11.34 2.96
C ARG A 102 10.60 12.22 3.81
N LYS A 103 9.69 12.96 3.19
CA LYS A 103 8.75 13.86 3.89
C LYS A 103 7.34 13.31 3.78
N ILE A 104 7.04 12.24 4.51
CA ILE A 104 5.75 11.56 4.44
C ILE A 104 4.87 12.05 5.59
N ASP A 105 3.67 12.51 5.26
CA ASP A 105 2.68 12.92 6.28
C ASP A 105 1.98 11.72 6.90
N ALA A 106 1.68 10.69 6.10
CA ALA A 106 1.10 9.46 6.60
C ALA A 106 1.51 8.23 5.79
N ILE A 107 1.74 7.11 6.49
CA ILE A 107 1.88 5.78 5.88
C ILE A 107 0.68 4.92 6.29
N PHE A 108 0.04 4.28 5.31
CA PHE A 108 -0.92 3.20 5.52
C PHE A 108 -0.23 1.88 5.18
N ALA A 109 0.09 1.10 6.20
CA ALA A 109 0.92 -0.09 6.07
C ALA A 109 0.11 -1.38 6.24
N ASN A 110 0.07 -2.21 5.20
CA ASN A 110 -0.56 -3.53 5.26
C ASN A 110 0.27 -4.46 6.15
N LEU A 111 -0.30 -4.93 7.27
CA LEU A 111 0.42 -5.59 8.35
C LEU A 111 -0.10 -7.01 8.68
N GLY A 112 -0.51 -7.76 7.69
CA GLY A 112 -1.08 -9.10 7.89
C GLY A 112 -0.09 -10.16 8.38
N ALA A 113 1.24 -9.97 8.19
CA ALA A 113 2.29 -10.98 8.45
C ALA A 113 1.97 -12.36 7.87
N VAL A 114 1.32 -12.38 6.71
CA VAL A 114 0.77 -13.59 6.07
C VAL A 114 1.87 -14.61 5.82
N LYS A 115 1.60 -15.85 6.19
CA LYS A 115 2.44 -17.03 5.91
C LYS A 115 1.59 -18.12 5.27
N SER A 116 2.24 -19.02 4.55
CA SER A 116 1.63 -20.23 4.03
C SER A 116 2.44 -21.45 4.49
N ASP A 117 1.76 -22.49 4.97
CA ASP A 117 2.40 -23.72 5.39
C ASP A 117 3.14 -24.41 4.23
N SER A 118 2.61 -24.30 3.01
CA SER A 118 3.18 -24.93 1.81
C SER A 118 4.28 -24.09 1.16
N PHE A 119 4.22 -22.75 1.24
CA PHE A 119 5.09 -21.83 0.49
C PHE A 119 5.96 -20.95 1.37
N GLY A 120 5.89 -21.13 2.69
CA GLY A 120 6.61 -20.30 3.65
C GLY A 120 6.04 -18.90 3.76
N GLY A 121 6.90 -17.92 3.88
CA GLY A 121 6.54 -16.50 4.02
C GLY A 121 7.70 -15.71 4.60
N PRO A 122 7.50 -14.46 4.99
CA PRO A 122 6.24 -13.73 4.94
C PRO A 122 5.87 -13.25 3.53
N PHE A 123 4.56 -13.00 3.32
CA PHE A 123 4.02 -12.39 2.10
C PHE A 123 3.69 -10.91 2.30
N THR A 124 3.44 -10.49 3.52
CA THR A 124 3.20 -9.09 3.93
C THR A 124 4.05 -8.75 5.14
N MET A 125 4.18 -7.47 5.43
CA MET A 125 4.96 -7.01 6.59
C MET A 125 4.41 -7.55 7.90
N ASN A 126 5.33 -7.76 8.84
CA ASN A 126 5.07 -7.96 10.26
C ASN A 126 5.45 -6.70 11.05
N LEU A 127 5.16 -6.69 12.34
CA LEU A 127 5.41 -5.55 13.23
C LEU A 127 6.89 -5.11 13.23
N LYS A 128 7.84 -6.05 13.21
CA LYS A 128 9.27 -5.73 13.15
C LYS A 128 9.65 -5.00 11.85
N MET A 129 9.09 -5.42 10.72
CA MET A 129 9.30 -4.76 9.44
C MET A 129 8.67 -3.37 9.40
N LEU A 130 7.50 -3.19 10.05
CA LEU A 130 6.86 -1.89 10.20
C LEU A 130 7.75 -0.91 10.98
N GLN A 131 8.30 -1.34 12.11
CA GLN A 131 9.22 -0.54 12.94
C GLN A 131 10.49 -0.16 12.16
N GLN A 132 11.01 -1.06 11.33
CA GLN A 132 12.13 -0.76 10.45
C GLN A 132 11.75 0.26 9.36
N LEU A 133 10.56 0.13 8.76
CA LEU A 133 10.05 1.09 7.78
C LEU A 133 9.90 2.48 8.41
N GLU A 134 9.29 2.55 9.59
CA GLU A 134 9.11 3.78 10.36
C GLU A 134 10.46 4.45 10.67
N SER A 135 11.42 3.70 11.21
CA SER A 135 12.74 4.23 11.52
C SER A 135 13.50 4.75 10.29
N THR A 136 13.25 4.15 9.12
CA THR A 136 13.92 4.52 7.86
C THR A 136 13.28 5.73 7.19
N LEU A 137 11.95 5.81 7.14
CA LEU A 137 11.21 6.86 6.45
C LEU A 137 10.81 8.03 7.35
N GLN A 138 10.76 7.82 8.66
CA GLN A 138 10.40 8.82 9.68
C GLN A 138 9.14 9.62 9.31
N PRO A 139 8.00 8.95 9.03
CA PRO A 139 6.75 9.61 8.69
C PRO A 139 6.21 10.39 9.89
N LYS A 140 5.36 11.41 9.64
CA LYS A 140 4.66 12.09 10.74
C LYS A 140 3.66 11.18 11.44
N ASN A 141 3.00 10.33 10.65
CA ASN A 141 2.00 9.37 11.14
C ASN A 141 2.17 8.03 10.43
N ILE A 142 1.88 6.93 11.13
CA ILE A 142 1.81 5.61 10.54
C ILE A 142 0.58 4.88 11.06
N TYR A 143 -0.19 4.30 10.13
CA TYR A 143 -1.45 3.60 10.39
C TYR A 143 -1.33 2.18 9.85
N PRO A 144 -1.13 1.20 10.74
CA PRO A 144 -1.24 -0.21 10.37
C PRO A 144 -2.68 -0.54 9.97
N ILE A 145 -2.82 -1.14 8.80
CA ILE A 145 -4.09 -1.61 8.25
C ILE A 145 -3.96 -3.06 7.81
N HIS A 146 -5.05 -3.67 7.37
CA HIS A 146 -5.04 -5.05 6.88
C HIS A 146 -4.58 -6.04 7.97
N ILE A 147 -5.22 -5.92 9.16
CA ILE A 147 -4.91 -6.67 10.38
C ILE A 147 -6.15 -7.50 10.73
N GLU A 148 -5.97 -8.81 10.97
CA GLU A 148 -7.07 -9.73 11.34
C GLU A 148 -8.20 -9.84 10.32
N ASP A 149 -8.02 -9.36 9.08
CA ASP A 149 -9.08 -9.40 8.05
C ASP A 149 -9.38 -10.84 7.61
N TYR A 150 -8.42 -11.75 7.74
CA TYR A 150 -8.54 -13.16 7.36
C TYR A 150 -7.86 -14.07 8.39
N SER A 151 -8.35 -15.30 8.48
CA SER A 151 -7.87 -16.31 9.46
C SER A 151 -6.39 -16.69 9.34
N HIS A 152 -5.77 -16.47 8.18
CA HIS A 152 -4.36 -16.76 7.94
C HIS A 152 -3.42 -15.58 8.27
N TYR A 153 -3.97 -14.46 8.76
CA TYR A 153 -3.18 -13.33 9.24
C TYR A 153 -2.62 -13.64 10.62
N GLN A 154 -1.34 -13.28 10.82
CA GLN A 154 -0.62 -13.58 12.07
C GLN A 154 -0.55 -12.36 13.00
N THR A 155 -0.63 -11.14 12.46
CA THR A 155 -0.60 -9.92 13.26
C THR A 155 -1.98 -9.64 13.85
N THR A 156 -2.02 -9.37 15.15
CA THR A 156 -3.25 -9.02 15.86
C THR A 156 -3.33 -7.52 16.16
N LYS A 157 -4.55 -6.99 16.28
CA LYS A 157 -4.78 -5.59 16.70
C LYS A 157 -4.15 -5.33 18.06
N LYS A 158 -4.22 -6.30 18.96
CA LYS A 158 -3.64 -6.19 20.30
C LYS A 158 -2.12 -5.96 20.23
N GLU A 159 -1.38 -6.76 19.45
CA GLU A 159 0.06 -6.57 19.27
C GLU A 159 0.43 -5.19 18.72
N VAL A 160 -0.38 -4.68 17.78
CA VAL A 160 -0.20 -3.37 17.16
C VAL A 160 -0.41 -2.24 18.16
N ILE A 161 -1.46 -2.33 18.99
CA ILE A 161 -1.77 -1.38 20.07
C ILE A 161 -0.71 -1.42 21.17
N ASP A 162 -0.30 -2.62 21.60
CA ASP A 162 0.75 -2.82 22.61
C ASP A 162 2.10 -2.22 22.14
N ALA A 163 2.33 -2.15 20.84
CA ALA A 163 3.49 -1.49 20.23
C ALA A 163 3.30 0.03 19.98
N ASN A 164 2.26 0.64 20.56
CA ASN A 164 1.92 2.06 20.48
C ASN A 164 1.53 2.56 19.08
N TYR A 165 1.03 1.70 18.21
CA TYR A 165 0.46 2.13 16.93
C TYR A 165 -1.06 2.35 17.03
N LYS A 166 -1.55 3.39 16.37
CA LYS A 166 -2.99 3.63 16.23
C LYS A 166 -3.55 2.72 15.14
N THR A 167 -4.54 1.90 15.49
CA THR A 167 -5.37 1.17 14.53
C THR A 167 -6.60 1.99 14.17
N LEU A 168 -7.06 1.90 12.93
CA LEU A 168 -8.26 2.58 12.46
C LEU A 168 -9.45 1.63 12.47
N SER A 169 -10.61 2.15 12.86
CA SER A 169 -11.88 1.45 12.76
C SER A 169 -12.46 1.60 11.35
N VAL A 170 -13.32 0.67 10.94
CA VAL A 170 -14.06 0.79 9.67
C VAL A 170 -14.92 2.04 9.69
N GLY A 171 -14.78 2.90 8.69
CA GLY A 171 -15.49 4.18 8.59
C GLY A 171 -14.88 5.33 9.40
N GLU A 172 -13.78 5.11 10.13
CA GLU A 172 -13.09 6.18 10.84
C GLU A 172 -12.46 7.17 9.87
N THR A 173 -12.65 8.46 10.13
CA THR A 173 -12.03 9.57 9.39
C THR A 173 -10.89 10.15 10.22
N ILE A 174 -9.77 10.39 9.58
CA ILE A 174 -8.59 11.03 10.16
C ILE A 174 -8.18 12.24 9.35
N SER A 175 -7.61 13.25 10.00
CA SER A 175 -6.95 14.38 9.34
C SER A 175 -5.44 14.13 9.25
N ILE A 176 -4.83 14.45 8.10
CA ILE A 176 -3.41 14.26 7.82
C ILE A 176 -2.73 15.61 7.59
#